data_62e975e203c3ffce3be2c81824963be8
#
_entry.id   62e975e203c3ffce3be2c81824963be8
#
_cell.length_a   1.000
_cell.length_b   1.000
_cell.length_c   1.000
_cell.angle_alpha   90.00
_cell.angle_beta   90.00
_cell.angle_gamma   90.00
#
_symmetry.space_group_name_H-M   'P 1'
#
loop_
_entity.id
_entity.type
_entity.pdbx_description
1 polymer ?
#
loop_
_entity_poly.entity_id
_entity_poly.type
_entity_poly.pdbx_seq_one_letter_code
_entity_poly.pdbx_strand_id
1 'polypeptide(L)'
;MGKIEVRGYAEKEVNYDLVEVTIIFKAKEKTVARASEEVIKQSEVFLKRLKDKGINVDEIHFQGDSIDESHSYREEQFSIGKRTIQLLFPFNMDFMNYIMELIRNHGGDVEYETDYKLSVQEALHIELRKEAMLDAKKKAEDIATILGMKVISLKTATLSTFYGGCDMLNIMKMSDDEDCDYCDEDYLSNDMQAAVIKESETINTVWFIE
;
A
#
# COMPACT_ATOMS: atom_id res chain seq x y z
N MET A 1 -17.03 -19.39 -40.10
CA MET A 1 -16.70 -18.33 -39.16
C MET A 1 -15.89 -18.94 -38.03
N GLY A 2 -14.61 -18.63 -37.97
CA GLY A 2 -13.70 -19.13 -36.95
C GLY A 2 -13.64 -18.18 -35.73
N LYS A 3 -12.93 -18.61 -34.70
CA LYS A 3 -12.63 -17.78 -33.50
C LYS A 3 -11.16 -17.86 -33.14
N ILE A 4 -10.61 -16.73 -32.71
CA ILE A 4 -9.28 -16.65 -32.14
C ILE A 4 -9.43 -16.15 -30.72
N GLU A 5 -8.77 -16.81 -29.78
CA GLU A 5 -8.65 -16.36 -28.41
C GLU A 5 -7.21 -15.89 -28.16
N VAL A 6 -7.05 -14.68 -27.69
CA VAL A 6 -5.74 -14.07 -27.42
C VAL A 6 -5.76 -13.29 -26.12
N ARG A 7 -4.60 -13.23 -25.50
CA ARG A 7 -4.34 -12.46 -24.30
C ARG A 7 -3.54 -11.22 -24.65
N GLY A 8 -4.09 -10.06 -24.35
CA GLY A 8 -3.37 -8.80 -24.39
C GLY A 8 -2.75 -8.46 -23.04
N TYR A 9 -1.61 -7.79 -23.08
CA TYR A 9 -0.84 -7.38 -21.92
C TYR A 9 -0.26 -6.00 -22.14
N ALA A 10 -0.26 -5.19 -21.09
CA ALA A 10 0.46 -3.93 -21.01
C ALA A 10 1.10 -3.77 -19.64
N GLU A 11 2.26 -3.15 -19.61
CA GLU A 11 3.04 -2.91 -18.39
C GLU A 11 3.66 -1.52 -18.46
N LYS A 12 3.72 -0.82 -17.33
CA LYS A 12 4.37 0.49 -17.21
C LYS A 12 5.10 0.59 -15.87
N GLU A 13 6.31 1.09 -15.92
CA GLU A 13 7.07 1.46 -14.72
C GLU A 13 6.62 2.84 -14.25
N VAL A 14 6.30 2.95 -12.98
CA VAL A 14 5.85 4.19 -12.33
C VAL A 14 6.51 4.35 -10.97
N ASN A 15 6.68 5.59 -10.52
CA ASN A 15 7.14 5.89 -9.17
C ASN A 15 5.94 6.15 -8.27
N TYR A 16 5.97 5.68 -7.04
CA TYR A 16 5.01 6.10 -6.03
C TYR A 16 5.12 7.60 -5.79
N ASP A 17 3.98 8.26 -5.68
CA ASP A 17 3.89 9.68 -5.39
C ASP A 17 3.20 10.00 -4.07
N LEU A 18 2.60 8.99 -3.43
CA LEU A 18 1.96 9.06 -2.13
C LEU A 18 2.53 8.03 -1.17
N VAL A 19 2.52 8.38 0.12
CA VAL A 19 2.82 7.48 1.23
C VAL A 19 1.65 7.50 2.20
N GLU A 20 1.24 6.31 2.60
CA GLU A 20 0.29 6.11 3.69
C GLU A 20 1.03 5.51 4.88
N VAL A 21 0.96 6.18 6.02
CA VAL A 21 1.51 5.68 7.28
C VAL A 21 0.36 5.38 8.23
N THR A 22 0.21 4.13 8.59
CA THR A 22 -0.74 3.66 9.60
C THR A 22 -0.02 3.57 10.94
N ILE A 23 -0.50 4.27 11.94
CA ILE A 23 0.08 4.32 13.29
C ILE A 23 -0.91 3.73 14.28
N ILE A 24 -0.46 2.77 15.08
CA ILE A 24 -1.27 2.06 16.07
C ILE A 24 -0.70 2.35 17.45
N PHE A 25 -1.46 3.13 18.22
CA PHE A 25 -1.16 3.37 19.64
C PHE A 25 -1.76 2.24 20.47
N LYS A 26 -0.97 1.69 21.39
CA LYS A 26 -1.42 0.62 22.28
C LYS A 26 -1.23 1.03 23.73
N ALA A 27 -2.18 0.66 24.59
CA ALA A 27 -2.04 0.83 26.03
C ALA A 27 -2.57 -0.39 26.76
N LYS A 28 -1.77 -0.92 27.70
CA LYS A 28 -2.10 -2.03 28.56
C LYS A 28 -2.45 -1.53 29.95
N GLU A 29 -3.73 -1.70 30.36
CA GLU A 29 -4.24 -1.17 31.62
C GLU A 29 -5.12 -2.20 32.34
N LYS A 30 -5.35 -1.96 33.64
CA LYS A 30 -6.20 -2.86 34.46
C LYS A 30 -7.68 -2.81 34.09
N THR A 31 -8.14 -1.76 33.42
CA THR A 31 -9.53 -1.58 33.04
C THR A 31 -9.66 -1.06 31.63
N VAL A 32 -10.74 -1.45 30.95
CA VAL A 32 -11.13 -0.96 29.64
C VAL A 32 -11.10 0.58 29.55
N ALA A 33 -11.71 1.26 30.55
CA ALA A 33 -11.79 2.72 30.56
C ALA A 33 -10.40 3.38 30.56
N ARG A 34 -9.48 2.90 31.39
CA ARG A 34 -8.11 3.42 31.44
C ARG A 34 -7.32 3.15 30.18
N ALA A 35 -7.47 1.96 29.60
CA ALA A 35 -6.83 1.62 28.34
C ALA A 35 -7.31 2.55 27.22
N SER A 36 -8.62 2.81 27.13
CA SER A 36 -9.19 3.76 26.17
C SER A 36 -8.69 5.19 26.39
N GLU A 37 -8.71 5.70 27.63
CA GLU A 37 -8.23 7.04 27.96
C GLU A 37 -6.77 7.24 27.58
N GLU A 38 -5.95 6.23 27.84
CA GLU A 38 -4.50 6.33 27.57
C GLU A 38 -4.20 6.35 26.07
N VAL A 39 -4.83 5.50 25.23
CA VAL A 39 -4.60 5.54 23.77
C VAL A 39 -5.11 6.83 23.15
N ILE A 40 -6.23 7.38 23.66
CA ILE A 40 -6.75 8.68 23.23
C ILE A 40 -5.72 9.77 23.52
N LYS A 41 -5.21 9.84 24.75
CA LYS A 41 -4.22 10.81 25.19
C LYS A 41 -2.93 10.71 24.37
N GLN A 42 -2.41 9.49 24.14
CA GLN A 42 -1.22 9.27 23.33
C GLN A 42 -1.40 9.81 21.91
N SER A 43 -2.50 9.46 21.25
CA SER A 43 -2.80 9.94 19.91
C SER A 43 -2.98 11.46 19.84
N GLU A 44 -3.61 12.08 20.84
CA GLU A 44 -3.77 13.55 20.90
C GLU A 44 -2.42 14.28 21.04
N VAL A 45 -1.51 13.75 21.86
CA VAL A 45 -0.15 14.29 22.00
C VAL A 45 0.59 14.21 20.66
N PHE A 46 0.48 13.09 19.96
CA PHE A 46 1.08 12.89 18.65
C PHE A 46 0.50 13.87 17.61
N LEU A 47 -0.82 13.95 17.50
CA LEU A 47 -1.51 14.86 16.60
C LEU A 47 -1.18 16.33 16.86
N LYS A 48 -1.03 16.71 18.14
CA LYS A 48 -0.61 18.05 18.51
C LYS A 48 0.79 18.39 17.98
N ARG A 49 1.74 17.45 18.11
CA ARG A 49 3.10 17.65 17.59
C ARG A 49 3.12 17.80 16.05
N LEU A 50 2.26 17.05 15.33
CA LEU A 50 2.08 17.21 13.90
C LEU A 50 1.56 18.61 13.55
N LYS A 51 0.52 19.09 14.27
CA LYS A 51 -0.04 20.43 14.08
C LYS A 51 0.99 21.54 14.35
N ASP A 52 1.79 21.40 15.40
CA ASP A 52 2.82 22.37 15.78
C ASP A 52 3.92 22.50 14.69
N LYS A 53 4.07 21.49 13.83
CA LYS A 53 4.94 21.51 12.63
C LYS A 53 4.23 22.04 11.38
N GLY A 54 2.97 22.42 11.48
CA GLY A 54 2.20 22.96 10.36
C GLY A 54 1.61 21.89 9.42
N ILE A 55 1.55 20.63 9.88
CA ILE A 55 0.94 19.56 9.11
C ILE A 55 -0.58 19.68 9.20
N ASN A 56 -1.22 19.63 8.03
CA ASN A 56 -2.67 19.69 7.94
C ASN A 56 -3.26 18.38 8.49
N VAL A 57 -3.98 18.47 9.61
CA VAL A 57 -4.64 17.30 10.23
C VAL A 57 -5.90 16.87 9.49
N ASP A 58 -6.40 17.63 8.52
CA ASP A 58 -7.55 17.24 7.70
C ASP A 58 -7.20 16.07 6.75
N GLU A 59 -5.90 15.79 6.57
CA GLU A 59 -5.37 14.63 5.83
C GLU A 59 -5.19 13.39 6.72
N ILE A 60 -5.56 13.49 8.00
CA ILE A 60 -5.45 12.39 8.95
C ILE A 60 -6.78 11.66 9.02
N HIS A 61 -6.76 10.39 8.66
CA HIS A 61 -7.92 9.52 8.76
C HIS A 61 -7.87 8.69 10.05
N PHE A 62 -8.93 8.80 10.83
CA PHE A 62 -9.16 7.96 11.99
C PHE A 62 -9.77 6.64 11.53
N GLN A 63 -9.08 5.52 11.77
CA GLN A 63 -9.59 4.21 11.35
C GLN A 63 -10.42 3.50 12.42
N GLY A 64 -10.28 3.86 13.68
CA GLY A 64 -11.09 3.33 14.76
C GLY A 64 -10.30 3.00 16.03
N ASP A 65 -11.07 2.69 17.07
CA ASP A 65 -10.59 2.17 18.34
C ASP A 65 -11.02 0.71 18.50
N SER A 66 -10.15 -0.11 19.06
CA SER A 66 -10.48 -1.46 19.49
C SER A 66 -9.96 -1.73 20.90
N ILE A 67 -10.63 -2.62 21.60
CA ILE A 67 -10.22 -3.03 22.94
C ILE A 67 -10.23 -4.56 22.97
N ASP A 68 -9.08 -5.11 23.28
CA ASP A 68 -8.88 -6.54 23.45
C ASP A 68 -8.74 -6.85 24.95
N GLU A 69 -9.53 -7.77 25.48
CA GLU A 69 -9.36 -8.28 26.84
C GLU A 69 -8.48 -9.52 26.79
N SER A 70 -7.33 -9.48 27.49
CA SER A 70 -6.47 -10.63 27.61
C SER A 70 -6.78 -11.38 28.91
N HIS A 71 -7.14 -12.66 28.76
CA HIS A 71 -7.35 -13.57 29.86
C HIS A 71 -6.16 -14.53 29.92
N SER A 72 -5.19 -14.28 30.79
CA SER A 72 -4.14 -15.24 31.09
C SER A 72 -4.53 -16.08 32.28
N TYR A 73 -4.38 -17.40 32.19
CA TYR A 73 -4.74 -18.36 33.25
C TYR A 73 -3.91 -18.20 34.54
N ARG A 74 -2.86 -17.35 34.53
CA ARG A 74 -1.91 -17.19 35.64
C ARG A 74 -1.54 -15.75 35.97
N GLU A 75 -2.01 -14.77 35.19
CA GLU A 75 -1.66 -13.38 35.35
C GLU A 75 -2.89 -12.49 35.61
N GLU A 76 -2.65 -11.31 36.16
CA GLU A 76 -3.71 -10.32 36.38
C GLU A 76 -4.44 -10.02 35.06
N GLN A 77 -5.77 -9.96 35.11
CA GLN A 77 -6.62 -9.57 34.00
C GLN A 77 -6.28 -8.12 33.59
N PHE A 78 -6.04 -7.91 32.32
CA PHE A 78 -5.77 -6.58 31.77
C PHE A 78 -6.50 -6.38 30.44
N SER A 79 -6.72 -5.11 30.13
CA SER A 79 -7.32 -4.67 28.86
C SER A 79 -6.26 -3.99 28.02
N ILE A 80 -6.23 -4.29 26.73
CA ILE A 80 -5.36 -3.63 25.74
C ILE A 80 -6.23 -2.74 24.87
N GLY A 81 -6.08 -1.43 25.02
CA GLY A 81 -6.64 -0.44 24.11
C GLY A 81 -5.75 -0.27 22.90
N LYS A 82 -6.35 -0.15 21.71
CA LYS A 82 -5.67 0.19 20.46
C LYS A 82 -6.40 1.33 19.79
N ARG A 83 -5.66 2.30 19.28
CA ARG A 83 -6.17 3.39 18.45
C ARG A 83 -5.34 3.47 17.18
N THR A 84 -6.01 3.42 16.03
CA THR A 84 -5.35 3.46 14.72
C THR A 84 -5.65 4.79 14.04
N ILE A 85 -4.60 5.48 13.64
CA ILE A 85 -4.68 6.67 12.78
C ILE A 85 -3.91 6.41 11.49
N GLN A 86 -4.34 7.03 10.41
CA GLN A 86 -3.75 6.89 9.09
C GLN A 86 -3.44 8.27 8.53
N LEU A 87 -2.22 8.44 8.05
CA LEU A 87 -1.72 9.66 7.43
C LEU A 87 -1.48 9.36 5.95
N LEU A 88 -2.05 10.15 5.06
CA LEU A 88 -1.79 10.06 3.62
C LEU A 88 -1.17 11.40 3.17
N PHE A 89 0.01 11.35 2.56
CA PHE A 89 0.72 12.55 2.13
C PHE A 89 1.59 12.29 0.89
N PRO A 90 1.98 13.34 0.13
CA PRO A 90 2.92 13.21 -0.96
C PRO A 90 4.26 12.66 -0.50
N PHE A 91 4.87 11.78 -1.29
CA PHE A 91 6.16 11.19 -0.95
C PHE A 91 7.21 12.28 -0.70
N ASN A 92 7.72 12.33 0.53
CA ASN A 92 8.72 13.29 0.99
C ASN A 92 9.54 12.67 2.11
N MET A 93 10.83 12.46 1.86
CA MET A 93 11.74 11.80 2.81
C MET A 93 11.94 12.59 4.10
N ASP A 94 12.02 13.92 4.04
CA ASP A 94 12.18 14.75 5.24
C ASP A 94 10.96 14.60 6.16
N PHE A 95 9.77 14.53 5.56
CA PHE A 95 8.55 14.33 6.30
C PHE A 95 8.45 12.90 6.87
N MET A 96 8.85 11.89 6.10
CA MET A 96 8.94 10.51 6.57
C MET A 96 9.88 10.39 7.77
N ASN A 97 11.09 10.95 7.67
CA ASN A 97 12.07 10.96 8.76
C ASN A 97 11.50 11.64 10.01
N TYR A 98 10.79 12.75 9.83
CA TYR A 98 10.13 13.45 10.94
C TYR A 98 9.04 12.58 11.61
N ILE A 99 8.20 11.89 10.84
CA ILE A 99 7.19 10.97 11.39
C ILE A 99 7.86 9.85 12.17
N MET A 100 8.94 9.24 11.63
CA MET A 100 9.69 8.18 12.30
C MET A 100 10.34 8.66 13.59
N GLU A 101 10.90 9.87 13.60
CA GLU A 101 11.43 10.51 14.81
C GLU A 101 10.32 10.74 15.85
N LEU A 102 9.15 11.23 15.44
CA LEU A 102 8.01 11.41 16.33
C LEU A 102 7.55 10.10 16.96
N ILE A 103 7.46 9.02 16.19
CA ILE A 103 7.07 7.69 16.67
C ILE A 103 8.12 7.20 17.69
N ARG A 104 9.40 7.25 17.34
CA ARG A 104 10.52 6.83 18.22
C ARG A 104 10.51 7.60 19.55
N ASN A 105 10.26 8.91 19.50
CA ASN A 105 10.29 9.79 20.66
C ASN A 105 8.93 9.92 21.36
N HIS A 106 7.90 9.17 20.91
CA HIS A 106 6.57 9.29 21.51
C HIS A 106 6.55 8.78 22.94
N GLY A 107 7.27 7.70 23.22
CA GLY A 107 7.21 6.97 24.49
C GLY A 107 5.89 6.20 24.57
N GLY A 108 5.93 4.92 24.87
CA GLY A 108 4.77 4.03 24.88
C GLY A 108 4.87 2.95 23.81
N ASP A 109 3.84 2.12 23.73
CA ASP A 109 3.76 1.03 22.75
C ASP A 109 3.07 1.55 21.47
N VAL A 110 3.89 1.89 20.46
CA VAL A 110 3.42 2.43 19.18
C VAL A 110 3.98 1.56 18.06
N GLU A 111 3.09 1.00 17.27
CA GLU A 111 3.43 0.29 16.03
C GLU A 111 3.11 1.17 14.83
N TYR A 112 3.80 0.95 13.72
CA TYR A 112 3.50 1.63 12.48
C TYR A 112 3.72 0.72 11.27
N GLU A 113 2.99 1.02 10.21
CA GLU A 113 3.10 0.38 8.90
C GLU A 113 3.12 1.46 7.82
N THR A 114 3.88 1.23 6.77
CA THR A 114 4.03 2.19 5.67
C THR A 114 3.66 1.53 4.36
N ASP A 115 2.69 2.13 3.65
CA ASP A 115 2.29 1.73 2.32
C ASP A 115 2.56 2.86 1.32
N TYR A 116 3.01 2.47 0.12
CA TYR A 116 3.24 3.41 -0.98
C TYR A 116 2.10 3.32 -1.98
N LYS A 117 1.61 4.48 -2.45
CA LYS A 117 0.43 4.58 -3.31
C LYS A 117 0.69 5.50 -4.51
N LEU A 118 -0.19 5.38 -5.50
CA LEU A 118 -0.24 6.26 -6.67
C LEU A 118 -1.49 7.13 -6.58
N SER A 119 -1.33 8.44 -6.71
CA SER A 119 -2.45 9.39 -6.73
C SER A 119 -3.35 9.22 -7.96
N VAL A 120 -2.78 8.73 -9.07
CA VAL A 120 -3.46 8.55 -10.37
C VAL A 120 -3.65 7.08 -10.75
N GLN A 121 -3.75 6.19 -9.77
CA GLN A 121 -3.83 4.74 -10.01
C GLN A 121 -4.93 4.35 -11.00
N GLU A 122 -6.15 4.87 -10.84
CA GLU A 122 -7.27 4.55 -11.74
C GLU A 122 -7.02 5.02 -13.18
N ALA A 123 -6.47 6.22 -13.37
CA ALA A 123 -6.14 6.73 -14.69
C ALA A 123 -5.06 5.89 -15.38
N LEU A 124 -4.05 5.45 -14.63
CA LEU A 124 -3.01 4.55 -15.10
C LEU A 124 -3.59 3.20 -15.54
N HIS A 125 -4.45 2.59 -14.74
CA HIS A 125 -5.11 1.33 -15.10
C HIS A 125 -6.00 1.46 -16.34
N ILE A 126 -6.68 2.59 -16.54
CA ILE A 126 -7.45 2.86 -17.76
C ILE A 126 -6.52 2.93 -18.98
N GLU A 127 -5.35 3.59 -18.87
CA GLU A 127 -4.35 3.65 -19.93
C GLU A 127 -3.82 2.25 -20.27
N LEU A 128 -3.40 1.48 -19.27
CA LEU A 128 -2.89 0.12 -19.43
C LEU A 128 -3.93 -0.83 -20.05
N ARG A 129 -5.21 -0.71 -19.66
CA ARG A 129 -6.31 -1.49 -20.28
C ARG A 129 -6.47 -1.19 -21.76
N LYS A 130 -6.33 0.09 -22.16
CA LYS A 130 -6.37 0.46 -23.58
C LYS A 130 -5.20 -0.16 -24.35
N GLU A 131 -4.00 -0.09 -23.81
CA GLU A 131 -2.80 -0.66 -24.41
C GLU A 131 -2.89 -2.20 -24.49
N ALA A 132 -3.33 -2.87 -23.44
CA ALA A 132 -3.55 -4.32 -23.42
C ALA A 132 -4.60 -4.75 -24.45
N MET A 133 -5.67 -3.95 -24.66
CA MET A 133 -6.67 -4.23 -25.69
C MET A 133 -6.09 -4.07 -27.10
N LEU A 134 -5.25 -3.06 -27.34
CA LEU A 134 -4.57 -2.86 -28.62
C LEU A 134 -3.57 -4.00 -28.90
N ASP A 135 -2.84 -4.47 -27.90
CA ASP A 135 -1.95 -5.62 -28.01
C ASP A 135 -2.73 -6.90 -28.36
N ALA A 136 -3.87 -7.15 -27.68
CA ALA A 136 -4.73 -8.28 -27.99
C ALA A 136 -5.26 -8.24 -29.44
N LYS A 137 -5.69 -7.05 -29.87
CA LYS A 137 -6.17 -6.86 -31.26
C LYS A 137 -5.08 -7.16 -32.27
N LYS A 138 -3.87 -6.60 -32.07
CA LYS A 138 -2.71 -6.83 -32.93
C LYS A 138 -2.38 -8.32 -33.03
N LYS A 139 -2.31 -9.02 -31.92
CA LYS A 139 -2.07 -10.47 -31.88
C LYS A 139 -3.13 -11.26 -32.63
N ALA A 140 -4.42 -10.89 -32.51
CA ALA A 140 -5.50 -11.53 -33.25
C ALA A 140 -5.37 -11.30 -34.77
N GLU A 141 -5.04 -10.08 -35.20
CA GLU A 141 -4.82 -9.73 -36.62
C GLU A 141 -3.60 -10.48 -37.20
N ASP A 142 -2.50 -10.59 -36.46
CA ASP A 142 -1.30 -11.32 -36.86
C ASP A 142 -1.62 -12.82 -37.08
N ILE A 143 -2.32 -13.44 -36.13
CA ILE A 143 -2.74 -14.87 -36.26
C ILE A 143 -3.69 -15.06 -37.42
N ALA A 144 -4.71 -14.19 -37.59
CA ALA A 144 -5.65 -14.28 -38.68
C ALA A 144 -4.92 -14.17 -40.03
N THR A 145 -3.96 -13.26 -40.18
CA THR A 145 -3.16 -13.06 -41.39
C THR A 145 -2.36 -14.31 -41.75
N ILE A 146 -1.72 -14.96 -40.76
CA ILE A 146 -0.97 -16.21 -40.95
C ILE A 146 -1.88 -17.33 -41.49
N LEU A 147 -3.17 -17.33 -41.05
CA LEU A 147 -4.17 -18.30 -41.48
C LEU A 147 -4.85 -17.94 -42.84
N GLY A 148 -4.46 -16.81 -43.45
CA GLY A 148 -5.11 -16.29 -44.65
C GLY A 148 -6.53 -15.77 -44.41
N MET A 149 -6.86 -15.40 -43.18
CA MET A 149 -8.17 -14.94 -42.71
C MET A 149 -8.09 -13.48 -42.25
N LYS A 150 -9.24 -12.87 -41.95
CA LYS A 150 -9.34 -11.50 -41.43
C LYS A 150 -10.12 -11.49 -40.13
N VAL A 151 -9.70 -10.62 -39.18
CA VAL A 151 -10.48 -10.33 -37.99
C VAL A 151 -11.71 -9.51 -38.38
N ILE A 152 -12.90 -9.96 -37.99
CA ILE A 152 -14.17 -9.30 -38.30
C ILE A 152 -14.62 -8.43 -37.12
N SER A 153 -14.69 -9.00 -35.94
CA SER A 153 -15.21 -8.30 -34.75
C SER A 153 -14.77 -8.97 -33.47
N LEU A 154 -14.78 -8.18 -32.39
CA LEU A 154 -14.61 -8.67 -31.06
C LEU A 154 -15.87 -9.39 -30.59
N LYS A 155 -15.73 -10.60 -30.05
CA LYS A 155 -16.82 -11.36 -29.44
C LYS A 155 -16.96 -11.07 -27.97
N THR A 156 -15.86 -11.22 -27.23
CA THR A 156 -15.80 -10.98 -25.79
C THR A 156 -14.44 -10.38 -25.40
N ALA A 157 -14.47 -9.52 -24.39
CA ALA A 157 -13.27 -9.06 -23.69
C ALA A 157 -13.52 -9.23 -22.18
N THR A 158 -12.60 -9.87 -21.50
CA THR A 158 -12.68 -10.10 -20.05
C THR A 158 -11.40 -9.58 -19.42
N LEU A 159 -11.54 -8.66 -18.48
CA LEU A 159 -10.43 -8.23 -17.64
C LEU A 159 -10.05 -9.40 -16.74
N SER A 160 -8.81 -9.79 -16.77
CA SER A 160 -8.26 -10.65 -15.72
C SER A 160 -7.82 -9.72 -14.60
N THR A 161 -8.70 -9.52 -13.63
CA THR A 161 -8.28 -8.91 -12.36
C THR A 161 -7.38 -9.91 -11.65
N PHE A 162 -6.12 -9.98 -12.07
CA PHE A 162 -5.08 -10.33 -11.12
C PHE A 162 -4.95 -9.09 -10.23
N TYR A 163 -5.47 -9.19 -9.02
CA TYR A 163 -4.82 -8.48 -7.93
C TYR A 163 -3.43 -9.12 -7.85
N GLY A 164 -2.49 -8.59 -8.62
CA GLY A 164 -1.10 -8.79 -8.34
C GLY A 164 -0.94 -8.27 -6.94
N GLY A 165 -0.90 -9.19 -5.96
CA GLY A 165 -0.31 -8.84 -4.69
C GLY A 165 1.02 -8.22 -5.08
N CYS A 166 1.28 -7.01 -4.65
CA CYS A 166 2.62 -6.46 -4.70
C CYS A 166 3.50 -7.57 -4.14
N ASP A 167 4.25 -8.26 -5.01
CA ASP A 167 5.47 -8.88 -4.57
C ASP A 167 6.30 -7.70 -4.07
N MET A 168 6.05 -7.34 -2.83
CA MET A 168 6.96 -6.52 -2.06
C MET A 168 8.27 -7.31 -2.05
N LEU A 169 9.08 -7.05 -3.06
CA LEU A 169 10.48 -7.39 -3.02
C LEU A 169 11.00 -6.81 -1.72
N ASN A 170 11.13 -7.73 -0.73
CA ASN A 170 11.90 -7.63 0.47
C ASN A 170 12.94 -6.48 0.44
N ILE A 171 12.51 -5.28 0.76
CA ILE A 171 13.40 -4.25 1.25
C ILE A 171 13.13 -4.20 2.74
N MET A 172 14.06 -4.79 3.49
CA MET A 172 14.13 -4.99 4.93
C MET A 172 13.46 -6.27 5.46
N LYS A 173 14.03 -7.43 5.14
CA LYS A 173 14.28 -8.41 6.19
C LYS A 173 15.43 -7.87 7.01
N MET A 174 15.13 -7.18 8.08
CA MET A 174 16.03 -7.16 9.22
C MET A 174 16.07 -8.60 9.72
N SER A 175 17.19 -9.27 9.48
CA SER A 175 17.53 -10.51 10.15
C SER A 175 17.51 -10.23 11.65
N ASP A 176 16.73 -11.04 12.38
CA ASP A 176 16.93 -11.27 13.81
C ASP A 176 18.31 -11.94 13.97
N ASP A 177 19.36 -11.16 13.95
CA ASP A 177 20.65 -11.55 14.49
C ASP A 177 20.93 -10.62 15.68
N GLU A 178 20.80 -11.21 16.85
CA GLU A 178 21.31 -10.72 18.11
C GLU A 178 22.79 -10.35 17.95
N ASP A 179 23.18 -9.22 18.55
CA ASP A 179 24.50 -8.60 18.64
C ASP A 179 24.86 -7.58 17.55
N CYS A 180 24.30 -6.39 17.67
CA CYS A 180 24.97 -5.17 17.21
C CYS A 180 24.86 -4.04 18.23
N ASP A 181 25.84 -4.03 19.14
CA ASP A 181 26.28 -2.84 19.89
C ASP A 181 26.93 -1.88 18.88
N TYR A 182 26.17 -1.03 18.24
CA TYR A 182 26.53 0.25 17.62
C TYR A 182 25.37 0.69 16.70
N CYS A 183 24.35 1.30 17.28
CA CYS A 183 23.39 2.03 16.49
C CYS A 183 23.95 3.43 16.21
N ASP A 184 24.76 3.55 15.17
CA ASP A 184 24.92 4.83 14.49
C ASP A 184 23.55 5.29 13.98
N GLU A 185 23.28 6.58 14.12
CA GLU A 185 22.04 7.24 13.69
C GLU A 185 21.88 7.12 12.18
N ASP A 186 21.38 5.98 11.70
CA ASP A 186 21.00 5.79 10.30
C ASP A 186 19.73 6.59 10.00
N TYR A 187 19.92 7.90 9.74
CA TYR A 187 18.94 8.67 9.01
C TYR A 187 18.81 8.04 7.62
N LEU A 188 17.56 7.72 7.20
CA LEU A 188 17.31 7.37 5.81
C LEU A 188 17.90 8.47 4.92
N SER A 189 18.81 8.09 4.04
CA SER A 189 19.47 9.05 3.15
C SER A 189 18.43 9.83 2.36
N ASN A 190 18.55 11.16 2.31
CA ASN A 190 17.67 12.03 1.51
C ASN A 190 17.80 11.76 0.00
N ASP A 191 18.80 10.96 -0.40
CA ASP A 191 19.01 10.54 -1.80
C ASP A 191 18.20 9.29 -2.19
N MET A 192 17.40 8.72 -1.27
CA MET A 192 16.50 7.61 -1.59
C MET A 192 15.40 8.10 -2.55
N GLN A 193 15.42 7.56 -3.76
CA GLN A 193 14.34 7.77 -4.72
C GLN A 193 13.15 6.86 -4.37
N ALA A 194 11.94 7.32 -4.70
CA ALA A 194 10.76 6.47 -4.59
C ALA A 194 10.97 5.16 -5.36
N ALA A 195 10.53 4.05 -4.78
CA ALA A 195 10.65 2.75 -5.43
C ALA A 195 9.88 2.76 -6.76
N VAL A 196 10.53 2.23 -7.81
CA VAL A 196 9.88 2.00 -9.11
C VAL A 196 9.09 0.73 -9.00
N ILE A 197 7.80 0.82 -9.32
CA ILE A 197 6.93 -0.35 -9.42
C ILE A 197 6.51 -0.60 -10.85
N LYS A 198 6.14 -1.84 -11.14
CA LYS A 198 5.58 -2.26 -12.42
C LYS A 198 4.09 -2.51 -12.28
N GLU A 199 3.30 -1.61 -12.83
CA GLU A 199 1.87 -1.80 -12.94
C GLU A 199 1.54 -2.47 -14.26
N SER A 200 0.64 -3.45 -14.26
CA SER A 200 0.27 -4.19 -15.46
C SER A 200 -1.21 -4.52 -15.51
N GLU A 201 -1.71 -4.61 -16.73
CA GLU A 201 -3.08 -5.05 -17.00
C GLU A 201 -3.10 -6.16 -18.05
N THR A 202 -4.02 -7.08 -17.85
CA THR A 202 -4.20 -8.22 -18.75
C THR A 202 -5.67 -8.33 -19.18
N ILE A 203 -5.89 -8.50 -20.48
CA ILE A 203 -7.22 -8.68 -21.06
C ILE A 203 -7.25 -9.95 -21.90
N ASN A 204 -8.19 -10.86 -21.60
CA ASN A 204 -8.48 -12.01 -22.45
C ASN A 204 -9.58 -11.64 -23.45
N THR A 205 -9.33 -11.89 -24.73
CA THR A 205 -10.25 -11.52 -25.82
C THR A 205 -10.53 -12.69 -26.74
N VAL A 206 -11.76 -12.75 -27.27
CA VAL A 206 -12.15 -13.69 -28.31
C VAL A 206 -12.61 -12.88 -29.52
N TRP A 207 -12.04 -13.16 -30.68
CA TRP A 207 -12.33 -12.48 -31.94
C TRP A 207 -12.95 -13.44 -32.96
N PHE A 208 -13.87 -12.94 -33.76
CA PHE A 208 -14.37 -13.66 -34.93
C PHE A 208 -13.46 -13.42 -36.12
N ILE A 209 -13.22 -14.49 -36.91
CA ILE A 209 -12.38 -14.48 -38.11
C ILE A 209 -13.09 -15.13 -39.29
N GLU A 210 -12.79 -14.66 -40.49
CA GLU A 210 -13.27 -15.17 -41.77
C GLU A 210 -12.18 -15.08 -42.83
#